data_1f103735a85062ce8d9ec094674875be
#
_entry.id   1f103735a85062ce8d9ec094674875be
#
_cell.length_a   1.000
_cell.length_b   1.000
_cell.length_c   1.000
_cell.angle_alpha   90.00
_cell.angle_beta   90.00
_cell.angle_gamma   90.00
#
_symmetry.space_group_name_H-M   'P 1'
#
loop_
_entity.id
_entity.type
_entity.pdbx_description
1 polymer ?
#
loop_
_entity_poly.entity_id
_entity_poly.type
_entity_poly.pdbx_seq_one_letter_code
_entity_poly.pdbx_strand_id
1 'polypeptide(L)'
;MILDEIMKYRARQLEREKAACGLEEMQKCAEKALAERKPVSLKAALRQDTLSCICEVKKASPSKGLIRADFQPVEIAKAYEAAGVNAISCLTEEHYFQGSSAYLTAIRQVVSLPVLRKDFLFDAYQVYEAAAIGADAVLLIAAVLPPETLAELYRLAYSLGLEVLVEVHNQEELEQIAFLEPQILGVNNRNLKTFEVSLDTVAKLKPFAPEQAVFVSESGIRNNADMQMVRQLGADAVLIGETLMRSDDIAGTLHQLREGV
;
A
#
# COMPACT_ATOMS: atom_id res chain seq x y z
N MET A 1 -11.62 -18.84 2.96
CA MET A 1 -10.79 -17.95 3.85
C MET A 1 -11.20 -16.52 3.62
N ILE A 2 -10.91 -15.60 4.57
CA ILE A 2 -11.31 -14.18 4.42
C ILE A 2 -10.79 -13.56 3.11
N LEU A 3 -9.57 -13.90 2.71
CA LEU A 3 -8.98 -13.42 1.47
C LEU A 3 -9.80 -13.84 0.24
N ASP A 4 -10.28 -15.07 0.18
CA ASP A 4 -11.13 -15.56 -0.92
C ASP A 4 -12.47 -14.80 -0.97
N GLU A 5 -13.01 -14.44 0.19
CA GLU A 5 -14.25 -13.68 0.29
C GLU A 5 -14.06 -12.25 -0.19
N ILE A 6 -12.93 -11.61 0.21
CA ILE A 6 -12.55 -10.28 -0.27
C ILE A 6 -12.38 -10.30 -1.79
N MET A 7 -11.65 -11.27 -2.34
CA MET A 7 -11.44 -11.38 -3.79
C MET A 7 -12.75 -11.58 -4.56
N LYS A 8 -13.66 -12.45 -4.04
CA LYS A 8 -14.98 -12.64 -4.65
C LYS A 8 -15.83 -11.37 -4.63
N TYR A 9 -15.79 -10.62 -3.53
CA TYR A 9 -16.51 -9.35 -3.43
C TYR A 9 -15.92 -8.33 -4.41
N ARG A 10 -14.58 -8.18 -4.40
CA ARG A 10 -13.89 -7.24 -5.27
C ARG A 10 -14.09 -7.53 -6.75
N ALA A 11 -14.16 -8.82 -7.13
CA ALA A 11 -14.49 -9.22 -8.50
C ALA A 11 -15.90 -8.75 -8.92
N ARG A 12 -16.91 -8.93 -8.03
CA ARG A 12 -18.27 -8.44 -8.30
C ARG A 12 -18.36 -6.91 -8.36
N GLN A 13 -17.54 -6.23 -7.56
CA GLN A 13 -17.43 -4.77 -7.58
C GLN A 13 -16.83 -4.32 -8.91
N LEU A 14 -15.74 -4.96 -9.34
CA LEU A 14 -15.08 -4.67 -10.62
C LEU A 14 -16.02 -4.81 -11.82
N GLU A 15 -16.87 -5.85 -11.85
CA GLU A 15 -17.87 -6.01 -12.91
C GLU A 15 -18.85 -4.82 -12.98
N ARG A 16 -19.27 -4.29 -11.84
CA ARG A 16 -20.12 -3.09 -11.76
C ARG A 16 -19.37 -1.83 -12.21
N GLU A 17 -18.12 -1.68 -11.84
CA GLU A 17 -17.25 -0.58 -12.25
C GLU A 17 -17.06 -0.58 -13.76
N LYS A 18 -16.73 -1.75 -14.35
CA LYS A 18 -16.59 -1.93 -15.81
C LYS A 18 -17.90 -1.69 -16.58
N ALA A 19 -19.04 -2.02 -15.98
CA ALA A 19 -20.35 -1.74 -16.58
C ALA A 19 -20.71 -0.25 -16.56
N ALA A 20 -20.25 0.48 -15.54
CA ALA A 20 -20.48 1.93 -15.41
C ALA A 20 -19.49 2.75 -16.26
N CYS A 21 -18.25 2.31 -16.39
CA CYS A 21 -17.20 2.94 -17.19
C CYS A 21 -16.38 1.83 -17.86
N GLY A 22 -16.49 1.67 -19.17
CA GLY A 22 -15.79 0.64 -19.92
C GLY A 22 -14.26 0.83 -19.90
N LEU A 23 -13.52 -0.25 -20.24
CA LEU A 23 -12.05 -0.22 -20.22
C LEU A 23 -11.47 0.93 -21.09
N GLU A 24 -11.97 1.11 -22.32
CA GLU A 24 -11.48 2.16 -23.22
C GLU A 24 -11.71 3.58 -22.66
N GLU A 25 -12.83 3.78 -21.97
CA GLU A 25 -13.12 5.06 -21.31
C GLU A 25 -12.22 5.27 -20.09
N MET A 26 -11.98 4.22 -19.29
CA MET A 26 -11.06 4.27 -18.16
C MET A 26 -9.62 4.55 -18.61
N GLN A 27 -9.18 3.97 -19.74
CA GLN A 27 -7.87 4.27 -20.32
C GLN A 27 -7.75 5.76 -20.68
N LYS A 28 -8.77 6.35 -21.32
CA LYS A 28 -8.79 7.78 -21.62
C LYS A 28 -8.76 8.65 -20.37
N CYS A 29 -9.47 8.24 -19.32
CA CYS A 29 -9.42 8.92 -18.02
C CYS A 29 -8.01 8.89 -17.42
N ALA A 30 -7.34 7.73 -17.48
CA ALA A 30 -5.95 7.57 -17.03
C ALA A 30 -4.99 8.45 -17.83
N GLU A 31 -5.06 8.40 -19.16
CA GLU A 31 -4.23 9.23 -20.05
C GLU A 31 -4.40 10.72 -19.75
N LYS A 32 -5.65 11.18 -19.58
CA LYS A 32 -5.94 12.56 -19.21
C LYS A 32 -5.30 12.93 -17.86
N ALA A 33 -5.52 12.12 -16.83
CA ALA A 33 -4.96 12.38 -15.49
C ALA A 33 -3.43 12.44 -15.52
N LEU A 34 -2.76 11.53 -16.26
CA LEU A 34 -1.31 11.48 -16.39
C LEU A 34 -0.73 12.63 -17.25
N ALA A 35 -1.53 13.20 -18.18
CA ALA A 35 -1.16 14.40 -18.93
C ALA A 35 -1.20 15.65 -18.03
N GLU A 36 -2.15 15.72 -17.08
CA GLU A 36 -2.30 16.82 -16.15
C GLU A 36 -1.27 16.77 -15.00
N ARG A 37 -0.91 15.56 -14.56
CA ARG A 37 0.02 15.34 -13.44
C ARG A 37 0.86 14.07 -13.61
N LYS A 38 2.17 14.20 -13.45
CA LYS A 38 3.08 13.05 -13.37
C LYS A 38 3.03 12.42 -11.96
N PRO A 39 3.05 11.08 -11.85
CA PRO A 39 3.19 10.41 -10.56
C PRO A 39 4.48 10.80 -9.82
N VAL A 40 4.40 10.85 -8.49
CA VAL A 40 5.53 11.08 -7.59
C VAL A 40 6.17 9.74 -7.23
N SER A 41 7.49 9.65 -7.28
CA SER A 41 8.18 8.38 -7.00
C SER A 41 8.07 7.97 -5.53
N LEU A 42 7.39 6.86 -5.28
CA LEU A 42 7.34 6.19 -3.98
C LEU A 42 8.72 5.67 -3.60
N LYS A 43 9.44 5.03 -4.55
CA LYS A 43 10.78 4.51 -4.33
C LYS A 43 11.76 5.60 -3.89
N ALA A 44 11.75 6.76 -4.56
CA ALA A 44 12.62 7.87 -4.20
C ALA A 44 12.29 8.44 -2.82
N ALA A 45 11.00 8.53 -2.48
CA ALA A 45 10.54 9.01 -1.17
C ALA A 45 10.94 8.06 -0.02
N LEU A 46 11.04 6.76 -0.28
CA LEU A 46 11.37 5.75 0.72
C LEU A 46 12.88 5.49 0.87
N ARG A 47 13.71 5.89 -0.09
CA ARG A 47 15.18 5.75 -0.03
C ARG A 47 15.79 6.90 0.76
N GLN A 48 15.80 6.76 2.09
CA GLN A 48 16.38 7.73 3.01
C GLN A 48 17.43 7.05 3.89
N ASP A 49 18.27 7.84 4.56
CA ASP A 49 19.25 7.34 5.52
C ASP A 49 18.59 6.85 6.83
N THR A 50 17.36 7.26 7.10
CA THR A 50 16.54 6.84 8.23
C THR A 50 15.41 5.94 7.77
N LEU A 51 14.80 5.17 8.71
CA LEU A 51 13.66 4.32 8.40
C LEU A 51 12.46 5.15 7.94
N SER A 52 12.06 4.97 6.69
CA SER A 52 10.95 5.70 6.08
C SER A 52 9.59 5.19 6.56
N CYS A 53 8.58 6.07 6.54
CA CYS A 53 7.22 5.74 6.97
C CYS A 53 6.22 5.94 5.83
N ILE A 54 5.50 4.86 5.48
CA ILE A 54 4.25 4.90 4.71
C ILE A 54 3.11 4.88 5.72
N CYS A 55 2.36 5.96 5.83
CA CYS A 55 1.26 6.04 6.79
C CYS A 55 -0.08 5.79 6.12
N GLU A 56 -0.84 4.85 6.69
CA GLU A 56 -2.05 4.32 6.06
C GLU A 56 -3.32 5.01 6.55
N VAL A 57 -4.10 5.54 5.63
CA VAL A 57 -5.44 6.08 5.85
C VAL A 57 -6.45 4.94 5.73
N LYS A 58 -6.90 4.42 6.90
CA LYS A 58 -7.72 3.21 7.01
C LYS A 58 -8.83 3.35 8.02
N LYS A 59 -10.09 3.22 7.57
CA LYS A 59 -11.28 3.34 8.41
C LYS A 59 -11.57 2.06 9.19
N ALA A 60 -11.49 0.91 8.54
CA ALA A 60 -11.82 -0.39 9.08
C ALA A 60 -10.88 -1.49 8.56
N SER A 61 -10.93 -2.68 9.14
CA SER A 61 -10.27 -3.88 8.61
C SER A 61 -11.02 -5.15 9.01
N PRO A 62 -10.87 -6.27 8.26
CA PRO A 62 -11.54 -7.54 8.59
C PRO A 62 -11.22 -8.05 9.99
N SER A 63 -9.99 -7.86 10.46
CA SER A 63 -9.52 -8.38 11.76
C SER A 63 -9.89 -7.51 12.95
N LYS A 64 -10.23 -6.23 12.75
CA LYS A 64 -10.45 -5.24 13.82
C LYS A 64 -11.79 -4.53 13.75
N GLY A 65 -12.57 -4.75 12.68
CA GLY A 65 -13.79 -4.01 12.43
C GLY A 65 -13.51 -2.52 12.21
N LEU A 66 -14.39 -1.67 12.68
CA LEU A 66 -14.23 -0.21 12.65
C LEU A 66 -13.06 0.22 13.55
N ILE A 67 -12.05 0.90 12.97
CA ILE A 67 -10.85 1.35 13.68
C ILE A 67 -10.99 2.81 14.10
N ARG A 68 -11.50 3.68 13.20
CA ARG A 68 -11.69 5.10 13.46
C ARG A 68 -13.10 5.51 13.07
N ALA A 69 -13.91 5.89 14.07
CA ALA A 69 -15.30 6.30 13.86
C ALA A 69 -15.38 7.69 13.23
N ASP A 70 -14.63 8.66 13.76
CA ASP A 70 -14.44 9.98 13.16
C ASP A 70 -13.34 9.92 12.09
N PHE A 71 -13.73 9.42 10.90
CA PHE A 71 -12.83 9.21 9.79
C PHE A 71 -12.90 10.35 8.79
N GLN A 72 -11.88 11.21 8.82
CA GLN A 72 -11.71 12.35 7.93
C GLN A 72 -10.45 12.15 7.08
N PRO A 73 -10.52 11.43 5.94
CA PRO A 73 -9.33 10.97 5.21
C PRO A 73 -8.41 12.11 4.76
N VAL A 74 -8.98 13.25 4.37
CA VAL A 74 -8.22 14.43 3.95
C VAL A 74 -7.45 15.04 5.11
N GLU A 75 -8.10 15.21 6.26
CA GLU A 75 -7.45 15.80 7.45
C GLU A 75 -6.38 14.84 8.02
N ILE A 76 -6.63 13.54 7.99
CA ILE A 76 -5.62 12.53 8.37
C ILE A 76 -4.40 12.64 7.45
N ALA A 77 -4.60 12.72 6.13
CA ALA A 77 -3.51 12.82 5.17
C ALA A 77 -2.68 14.11 5.34
N LYS A 78 -3.33 15.24 5.58
CA LYS A 78 -2.65 16.50 5.92
C LYS A 78 -1.84 16.40 7.22
N ALA A 79 -2.40 15.74 8.24
CA ALA A 79 -1.68 15.52 9.49
C ALA A 79 -0.44 14.63 9.30
N TYR A 80 -0.54 13.61 8.44
CA TYR A 80 0.61 12.78 8.06
C TYR A 80 1.70 13.60 7.35
N GLU A 81 1.33 14.39 6.34
CA GLU A 81 2.29 15.22 5.62
C GLU A 81 2.94 16.25 6.54
N ALA A 82 2.16 16.93 7.40
CA ALA A 82 2.69 17.90 8.37
C ALA A 82 3.63 17.24 9.41
N ALA A 83 3.41 15.96 9.74
CA ALA A 83 4.29 15.19 10.61
C ALA A 83 5.55 14.65 9.91
N GLY A 84 5.75 14.95 8.62
CA GLY A 84 6.95 14.61 7.87
C GLY A 84 7.07 13.11 7.55
N VAL A 85 5.98 12.44 7.20
CA VAL A 85 6.02 11.06 6.67
C VAL A 85 6.52 11.04 5.24
N ASN A 86 6.93 9.88 4.73
CA ASN A 86 7.53 9.76 3.41
C ASN A 86 6.49 9.46 2.32
N ALA A 87 5.40 8.77 2.66
CA ALA A 87 4.33 8.41 1.75
C ALA A 87 3.01 8.16 2.48
N ILE A 88 1.91 8.19 1.74
CA ILE A 88 0.58 7.88 2.21
C ILE A 88 0.07 6.62 1.52
N SER A 89 -0.50 5.68 2.28
CA SER A 89 -1.26 4.55 1.77
C SER A 89 -2.75 4.82 1.98
N CYS A 90 -3.55 4.70 0.92
CA CYS A 90 -4.99 4.95 0.99
C CYS A 90 -5.76 3.67 0.63
N LEU A 91 -6.57 3.17 1.59
CA LEU A 91 -7.47 2.05 1.34
C LEU A 91 -8.59 2.46 0.39
N THR A 92 -8.76 1.70 -0.71
CA THR A 92 -9.86 1.92 -1.66
C THR A 92 -10.85 0.76 -1.72
N GLU A 93 -10.56 -0.39 -1.07
CA GLU A 93 -11.51 -1.49 -0.94
C GLU A 93 -12.72 -1.08 -0.07
N GLU A 94 -13.93 -1.19 -0.63
CA GLU A 94 -15.13 -0.55 -0.05
C GLU A 94 -15.79 -1.35 1.07
N HIS A 95 -15.81 -2.68 0.98
CA HIS A 95 -16.64 -3.52 1.83
C HIS A 95 -15.98 -3.85 3.17
N TYR A 96 -14.80 -4.43 3.12
CA TYR A 96 -14.10 -4.91 4.32
C TYR A 96 -13.27 -3.83 5.00
N PHE A 97 -12.73 -2.90 4.22
CA PHE A 97 -11.91 -1.82 4.74
C PHE A 97 -12.66 -0.48 4.80
N GLN A 98 -13.87 -0.40 4.29
CA GLN A 98 -14.68 0.82 4.19
C GLN A 98 -13.89 1.97 3.53
N GLY A 99 -13.07 1.61 2.54
CA GLY A 99 -12.28 2.52 1.72
C GLY A 99 -13.11 3.14 0.59
N SER A 100 -12.48 3.96 -0.24
CA SER A 100 -13.10 4.53 -1.43
C SER A 100 -12.05 5.12 -2.37
N SER A 101 -12.21 4.94 -3.70
CA SER A 101 -11.43 5.65 -4.71
C SER A 101 -11.55 7.17 -4.57
N ALA A 102 -12.72 7.67 -4.12
CA ALA A 102 -12.92 9.10 -3.85
C ALA A 102 -12.04 9.64 -2.72
N TYR A 103 -11.69 8.81 -1.72
CA TYR A 103 -10.77 9.22 -0.65
C TYR A 103 -9.37 9.46 -1.22
N LEU A 104 -8.88 8.58 -2.08
CA LEU A 104 -7.56 8.73 -2.71
C LEU A 104 -7.52 10.00 -3.57
N THR A 105 -8.54 10.22 -4.40
CA THR A 105 -8.64 11.43 -5.23
C THR A 105 -8.64 12.70 -4.38
N ALA A 106 -9.40 12.73 -3.28
CA ALA A 106 -9.45 13.88 -2.39
C ALA A 106 -8.12 14.11 -1.65
N ILE A 107 -7.46 13.05 -1.20
CA ILE A 107 -6.12 13.10 -0.57
C ILE A 107 -5.11 13.67 -1.57
N ARG A 108 -5.10 13.15 -2.80
CA ARG A 108 -4.15 13.60 -3.83
C ARG A 108 -4.22 15.11 -4.12
N GLN A 109 -5.37 15.73 -3.96
CA GLN A 109 -5.56 17.17 -4.18
C GLN A 109 -4.91 18.05 -3.11
N VAL A 110 -4.61 17.51 -1.93
CA VAL A 110 -4.17 18.28 -0.76
C VAL A 110 -2.78 17.93 -0.24
N VAL A 111 -2.14 16.86 -0.74
CA VAL A 111 -0.80 16.46 -0.32
C VAL A 111 0.16 16.44 -1.51
N SER A 112 1.45 16.62 -1.25
CA SER A 112 2.53 16.51 -2.25
C SER A 112 3.23 15.15 -2.24
N LEU A 113 3.08 14.40 -1.16
CA LEU A 113 3.68 13.07 -0.95
C LEU A 113 3.16 12.03 -1.96
N PRO A 114 3.93 10.98 -2.29
CA PRO A 114 3.41 9.88 -3.08
C PRO A 114 2.26 9.17 -2.35
N VAL A 115 1.20 8.81 -3.11
CA VAL A 115 0.02 8.12 -2.61
C VAL A 115 -0.07 6.73 -3.22
N LEU A 116 0.02 5.70 -2.36
CA LEU A 116 -0.16 4.30 -2.71
C LEU A 116 -1.66 3.95 -2.68
N ARG A 117 -2.21 3.42 -3.78
CA ARG A 117 -3.51 2.75 -3.76
C ARG A 117 -3.39 1.39 -3.10
N LYS A 118 -3.96 1.24 -1.92
CA LYS A 118 -4.01 -0.02 -1.16
C LYS A 118 -5.36 -0.70 -1.42
N ASP A 119 -5.38 -1.69 -2.29
CA ASP A 119 -6.56 -2.42 -2.75
C ASP A 119 -6.13 -3.82 -3.25
N PHE A 120 -7.06 -4.67 -3.60
CA PHE A 120 -6.82 -5.96 -4.23
C PHE A 120 -6.95 -5.81 -5.75
N LEU A 121 -5.81 -5.60 -6.41
CA LEU A 121 -5.74 -5.44 -7.86
C LEU A 121 -5.40 -6.79 -8.52
N PHE A 122 -6.22 -7.18 -9.51
CA PHE A 122 -6.07 -8.42 -10.28
C PHE A 122 -6.45 -8.29 -11.76
N ASP A 123 -6.75 -7.06 -12.20
CA ASP A 123 -7.19 -6.76 -13.57
C ASP A 123 -6.59 -5.43 -14.04
N ALA A 124 -6.26 -5.35 -15.32
CA ALA A 124 -5.68 -4.16 -15.95
C ALA A 124 -6.55 -2.90 -15.77
N TYR A 125 -7.88 -3.05 -15.76
CA TYR A 125 -8.82 -1.96 -15.50
C TYR A 125 -8.48 -1.22 -14.21
N GLN A 126 -8.17 -1.95 -13.13
CA GLN A 126 -7.87 -1.37 -11.82
C GLN A 126 -6.56 -0.58 -11.80
N VAL A 127 -5.60 -0.95 -12.67
CA VAL A 127 -4.34 -0.19 -12.82
C VAL A 127 -4.60 1.13 -13.55
N TYR A 128 -5.41 1.12 -14.61
CA TYR A 128 -5.85 2.35 -15.27
C TYR A 128 -6.68 3.24 -14.35
N GLU A 129 -7.60 2.64 -13.57
CA GLU A 129 -8.36 3.36 -12.56
C GLU A 129 -7.45 4.02 -11.52
N ALA A 130 -6.40 3.31 -11.05
CA ALA A 130 -5.42 3.88 -10.11
C ALA A 130 -4.76 5.15 -10.67
N ALA A 131 -4.34 5.12 -11.93
CA ALA A 131 -3.82 6.30 -12.62
C ALA A 131 -4.86 7.42 -12.73
N ALA A 132 -6.10 7.08 -13.10
CA ALA A 132 -7.20 8.04 -13.29
C ALA A 132 -7.57 8.77 -11.99
N ILE A 133 -7.56 8.06 -10.85
CA ILE A 133 -7.87 8.66 -9.53
C ILE A 133 -6.68 9.35 -8.88
N GLY A 134 -5.51 9.32 -9.53
CA GLY A 134 -4.31 10.07 -9.11
C GLY A 134 -3.38 9.33 -8.15
N ALA A 135 -3.39 8.00 -8.11
CA ALA A 135 -2.39 7.22 -7.40
C ALA A 135 -0.99 7.43 -8.02
N ASP A 136 0.05 7.30 -7.20
CA ASP A 136 1.45 7.31 -7.60
C ASP A 136 2.03 5.91 -7.64
N ALA A 137 1.46 5.01 -6.84
CA ALA A 137 1.83 3.61 -6.79
C ALA A 137 0.60 2.72 -6.53
N VAL A 138 0.75 1.45 -6.88
CA VAL A 138 -0.26 0.42 -6.64
C VAL A 138 0.32 -0.74 -5.84
N LEU A 139 -0.56 -1.48 -5.14
CA LEU A 139 -0.23 -2.72 -4.47
C LEU A 139 -0.52 -3.90 -5.41
N LEU A 140 0.45 -4.83 -5.55
CA LEU A 140 0.22 -6.15 -6.12
C LEU A 140 0.60 -7.22 -5.10
N ILE A 141 -0.30 -8.15 -4.82
CA ILE A 141 -0.16 -9.14 -3.75
C ILE A 141 0.13 -10.50 -4.37
N ALA A 142 1.32 -11.07 -4.11
CA ALA A 142 1.74 -12.36 -4.65
C ALA A 142 0.81 -13.51 -4.24
N ALA A 143 0.26 -13.47 -3.03
CA ALA A 143 -0.66 -14.49 -2.51
C ALA A 143 -1.98 -14.63 -3.29
N VAL A 144 -2.38 -13.63 -4.09
CA VAL A 144 -3.67 -13.62 -4.81
C VAL A 144 -3.53 -13.62 -6.33
N LEU A 145 -2.32 -13.40 -6.83
CA LEU A 145 -2.07 -13.26 -8.27
C LEU A 145 -1.20 -14.43 -8.78
N PRO A 146 -1.60 -15.10 -9.87
CA PRO A 146 -0.67 -15.93 -10.62
C PRO A 146 0.55 -15.11 -11.06
N PRO A 147 1.77 -15.68 -11.05
CA PRO A 147 3.01 -14.95 -11.37
C PRO A 147 2.97 -14.21 -12.72
N GLU A 148 2.34 -14.81 -13.74
CA GLU A 148 2.19 -14.22 -15.08
C GLU A 148 1.29 -12.97 -15.03
N THR A 149 0.15 -13.06 -14.35
CA THR A 149 -0.78 -11.94 -14.17
C THR A 149 -0.13 -10.81 -13.36
N LEU A 150 0.60 -11.16 -12.29
CA LEU A 150 1.34 -10.19 -11.50
C LEU A 150 2.36 -9.45 -12.37
N ALA A 151 3.11 -10.18 -13.22
CA ALA A 151 4.08 -9.60 -14.15
C ALA A 151 3.44 -8.68 -15.19
N GLU A 152 2.27 -9.03 -15.72
CA GLU A 152 1.53 -8.19 -16.67
C GLU A 152 1.08 -6.89 -16.02
N LEU A 153 0.47 -6.96 -14.83
CA LEU A 153 0.02 -5.77 -14.09
C LEU A 153 1.19 -4.90 -13.62
N TYR A 154 2.31 -5.52 -13.23
CA TYR A 154 3.55 -4.83 -12.88
C TYR A 154 4.08 -3.99 -14.04
N ARG A 155 4.23 -4.61 -15.22
CA ARG A 155 4.69 -3.89 -16.43
C ARG A 155 3.70 -2.79 -16.85
N LEU A 156 2.41 -3.07 -16.78
CA LEU A 156 1.37 -2.08 -17.09
C LEU A 156 1.48 -0.87 -16.16
N ALA A 157 1.61 -1.06 -14.85
CA ALA A 157 1.75 0.03 -13.89
C ALA A 157 2.96 0.91 -14.23
N TYR A 158 4.13 0.31 -14.45
CA TYR A 158 5.34 1.07 -14.84
C TYR A 158 5.20 1.76 -16.21
N SER A 159 4.49 1.17 -17.17
CA SER A 159 4.24 1.83 -18.46
C SER A 159 3.38 3.10 -18.35
N LEU A 160 2.55 3.19 -17.30
CA LEU A 160 1.75 4.36 -16.95
C LEU A 160 2.51 5.32 -16.01
N GLY A 161 3.74 4.99 -15.63
CA GLY A 161 4.54 5.77 -14.70
C GLY A 161 4.18 5.57 -13.23
N LEU A 162 3.30 4.60 -12.91
CA LEU A 162 3.00 4.19 -11.53
C LEU A 162 4.08 3.25 -11.03
N GLU A 163 4.46 3.37 -9.76
CA GLU A 163 5.32 2.38 -9.12
C GLU A 163 4.50 1.26 -8.46
N VAL A 164 5.16 0.16 -8.13
CA VAL A 164 4.49 -1.03 -7.59
C VAL A 164 5.14 -1.46 -6.29
N LEU A 165 4.35 -1.53 -5.22
CA LEU A 165 4.68 -2.27 -4.00
C LEU A 165 4.22 -3.71 -4.20
N VAL A 166 5.18 -4.65 -4.33
CA VAL A 166 4.87 -6.08 -4.43
C VAL A 166 4.88 -6.68 -3.03
N GLU A 167 3.72 -7.16 -2.56
CA GLU A 167 3.54 -7.71 -1.21
C GLU A 167 3.71 -9.24 -1.22
N VAL A 168 4.54 -9.75 -0.29
CA VAL A 168 4.73 -11.17 -0.01
C VAL A 168 4.58 -11.47 1.48
N HIS A 169 4.24 -12.73 1.83
CA HIS A 169 4.03 -13.19 3.21
C HIS A 169 4.99 -14.31 3.62
N ASN A 170 5.62 -14.98 2.67
CA ASN A 170 6.50 -16.12 2.89
C ASN A 170 7.53 -16.27 1.77
N GLN A 171 8.46 -17.19 1.97
CA GLN A 171 9.54 -17.43 1.04
C GLN A 171 9.05 -17.98 -0.30
N GLU A 172 8.04 -18.83 -0.32
CA GLU A 172 7.48 -19.41 -1.55
C GLU A 172 6.92 -18.32 -2.47
N GLU A 173 6.17 -17.36 -1.91
CA GLU A 173 5.67 -16.20 -2.65
C GLU A 173 6.80 -15.33 -3.18
N LEU A 174 7.85 -15.11 -2.38
CA LEU A 174 9.02 -14.33 -2.80
C LEU A 174 9.77 -15.01 -3.95
N GLU A 175 9.99 -16.31 -3.87
CA GLU A 175 10.63 -17.10 -4.94
C GLU A 175 9.80 -17.07 -6.26
N GLN A 176 8.47 -17.14 -6.14
CA GLN A 176 7.58 -17.08 -7.31
C GLN A 176 7.67 -15.75 -8.07
N ILE A 177 7.99 -14.65 -7.39
CA ILE A 177 8.07 -13.32 -8.00
C ILE A 177 9.51 -12.84 -8.22
N ALA A 178 10.52 -13.65 -7.88
CA ALA A 178 11.92 -13.24 -7.94
C ALA A 178 12.38 -12.81 -9.36
N PHE A 179 11.78 -13.40 -10.40
CA PHE A 179 12.08 -13.05 -11.80
C PHE A 179 11.66 -11.61 -12.19
N LEU A 180 10.83 -10.95 -11.39
CA LEU A 180 10.42 -9.56 -11.62
C LEU A 180 11.44 -8.55 -11.13
N GLU A 181 12.33 -8.97 -10.21
CA GLU A 181 13.25 -8.06 -9.51
C GLU A 181 12.52 -6.79 -9.01
N PRO A 182 11.49 -6.95 -8.14
CA PRO A 182 10.64 -5.84 -7.75
C PRO A 182 11.46 -4.68 -7.15
N GLN A 183 11.17 -3.45 -7.56
CA GLN A 183 11.87 -2.27 -7.08
C GLN A 183 11.47 -1.86 -5.67
N ILE A 184 10.25 -2.21 -5.25
CA ILE A 184 9.72 -2.01 -3.89
C ILE A 184 9.08 -3.33 -3.48
N LEU A 185 9.62 -3.96 -2.44
CA LEU A 185 9.17 -5.24 -1.92
C LEU A 185 8.58 -5.04 -0.53
N GLY A 186 7.32 -5.37 -0.36
CA GLY A 186 6.62 -5.38 0.92
C GLY A 186 6.61 -6.78 1.53
N VAL A 187 7.00 -6.88 2.79
CA VAL A 187 6.83 -8.10 3.59
C VAL A 187 5.74 -7.85 4.62
N ASN A 188 4.62 -8.54 4.44
CA ASN A 188 3.51 -8.43 5.36
C ASN A 188 3.68 -9.41 6.53
N ASN A 189 3.92 -8.86 7.72
CA ASN A 189 4.09 -9.60 8.96
C ASN A 189 2.79 -10.26 9.46
N ARG A 190 1.66 -9.97 8.85
CA ARG A 190 0.37 -10.56 9.19
C ARG A 190 0.10 -11.79 8.34
N ASN A 191 -0.07 -12.93 8.98
CA ASN A 191 -0.56 -14.12 8.32
C ASN A 191 -2.04 -13.91 7.91
N LEU A 192 -2.35 -13.99 6.62
CA LEU A 192 -3.69 -13.74 6.10
C LEU A 192 -4.72 -14.84 6.44
N LYS A 193 -4.25 -16.00 6.95
CA LYS A 193 -5.11 -17.12 7.36
C LYS A 193 -5.46 -17.08 8.84
N THR A 194 -4.45 -16.79 9.71
CA THR A 194 -4.60 -16.81 11.17
C THR A 194 -4.73 -15.43 11.79
N PHE A 195 -4.43 -14.36 11.05
CA PHE A 195 -4.28 -12.97 11.49
C PHE A 195 -3.18 -12.75 12.54
N GLU A 196 -2.37 -13.75 12.84
CA GLU A 196 -1.20 -13.60 13.69
C GLU A 196 -0.19 -12.66 13.03
N VAL A 197 0.48 -11.86 13.86
CA VAL A 197 1.48 -10.88 13.42
C VAL A 197 2.81 -11.19 14.10
N SER A 198 3.86 -11.41 13.29
CA SER A 198 5.22 -11.62 13.78
C SER A 198 6.21 -10.84 12.93
N LEU A 199 6.99 -9.97 13.56
CA LEU A 199 8.10 -9.24 12.91
C LEU A 199 9.27 -10.17 12.49
N ASP A 200 9.28 -11.42 12.96
CA ASP A 200 10.24 -12.45 12.51
C ASP A 200 10.11 -12.74 11.00
N THR A 201 8.97 -12.41 10.40
CA THR A 201 8.78 -12.56 8.94
C THR A 201 9.78 -11.70 8.18
N VAL A 202 10.05 -10.48 8.65
CA VAL A 202 11.11 -9.60 8.10
C VAL A 202 12.47 -10.28 8.14
N ALA A 203 12.86 -10.81 9.33
CA ALA A 203 14.15 -11.48 9.49
C ALA A 203 14.32 -12.69 8.58
N LYS A 204 13.24 -13.45 8.35
CA LYS A 204 13.25 -14.65 7.52
C LYS A 204 13.34 -14.31 6.02
N LEU A 205 12.70 -13.24 5.56
CA LEU A 205 12.60 -12.93 4.14
C LEU A 205 13.66 -11.94 3.64
N LYS A 206 14.18 -11.07 4.50
CA LYS A 206 15.20 -10.08 4.12
C LYS A 206 16.42 -10.68 3.40
N PRO A 207 16.98 -11.85 3.81
CA PRO A 207 18.12 -12.45 3.13
C PRO A 207 17.87 -12.86 1.67
N PHE A 208 16.61 -13.02 1.27
CA PHE A 208 16.20 -13.43 -0.08
C PHE A 208 15.67 -12.27 -0.92
N ALA A 209 15.54 -11.09 -0.32
CA ALA A 209 15.06 -9.89 -1.03
C ALA A 209 16.10 -9.40 -2.03
N PRO A 210 15.69 -8.87 -3.20
CA PRO A 210 16.60 -8.23 -4.13
C PRO A 210 17.37 -7.08 -3.46
N GLU A 211 18.69 -7.04 -3.59
CA GLU A 211 19.55 -6.06 -2.93
C GLU A 211 19.17 -4.61 -3.27
N GLN A 212 18.72 -4.37 -4.49
CA GLN A 212 18.34 -3.04 -4.99
C GLN A 212 16.89 -2.65 -4.68
N ALA A 213 16.09 -3.56 -4.10
CA ALA A 213 14.72 -3.25 -3.73
C ALA A 213 14.67 -2.37 -2.46
N VAL A 214 13.73 -1.43 -2.43
CA VAL A 214 13.29 -0.83 -1.17
C VAL A 214 12.49 -1.87 -0.41
N PHE A 215 12.97 -2.26 0.76
CA PHE A 215 12.34 -3.31 1.58
C PHE A 215 11.41 -2.69 2.63
N VAL A 216 10.11 -2.96 2.48
CA VAL A 216 9.05 -2.40 3.33
C VAL A 216 8.52 -3.45 4.30
N SER A 217 8.56 -3.19 5.60
CA SER A 217 7.92 -4.01 6.62
C SER A 217 6.48 -3.54 6.83
N GLU A 218 5.50 -4.41 6.55
CA GLU A 218 4.08 -4.10 6.68
C GLU A 218 3.47 -4.83 7.86
N SER A 219 2.56 -4.17 8.56
CA SER A 219 1.88 -4.67 9.76
C SER A 219 2.79 -4.89 10.97
N GLY A 220 2.25 -4.74 12.17
CA GLY A 220 2.91 -5.13 13.42
C GLY A 220 3.66 -4.03 14.14
N ILE A 221 3.80 -2.84 13.60
CA ILE A 221 4.45 -1.70 14.26
C ILE A 221 3.48 -1.07 15.28
N ARG A 222 3.81 -1.14 16.55
CA ARG A 222 2.98 -0.66 17.67
C ARG A 222 3.70 0.39 18.53
N ASN A 223 5.03 0.34 18.56
CA ASN A 223 5.87 1.20 19.40
C ASN A 223 7.25 1.40 18.77
N ASN A 224 8.08 2.24 19.40
CA ASN A 224 9.44 2.54 18.94
C ASN A 224 10.35 1.31 18.90
N ALA A 225 10.21 0.36 19.85
CA ALA A 225 11.02 -0.85 19.85
C ALA A 225 10.75 -1.72 18.61
N ASP A 226 9.49 -1.78 18.14
CA ASP A 226 9.14 -2.46 16.90
C ASP A 226 9.82 -1.77 15.70
N MET A 227 9.86 -0.42 15.67
CA MET A 227 10.55 0.36 14.64
C MET A 227 12.06 0.07 14.62
N GLN A 228 12.71 0.13 15.78
CA GLN A 228 14.14 -0.17 15.93
C GLN A 228 14.45 -1.61 15.49
N MET A 229 13.60 -2.57 15.86
CA MET A 229 13.77 -3.97 15.48
C MET A 229 13.75 -4.14 13.95
N VAL A 230 12.75 -3.63 13.26
CA VAL A 230 12.67 -3.83 11.79
C VAL A 230 13.78 -3.08 11.07
N ARG A 231 14.23 -1.92 11.57
CA ARG A 231 15.41 -1.22 11.05
C ARG A 231 16.68 -2.07 11.20
N GLN A 232 16.91 -2.66 12.37
CA GLN A 232 18.06 -3.55 12.62
C GLN A 232 18.02 -4.80 11.71
N LEU A 233 16.82 -5.27 11.36
CA LEU A 233 16.62 -6.37 10.42
C LEU A 233 16.79 -5.94 8.94
N GLY A 234 17.07 -4.67 8.69
CA GLY A 234 17.39 -4.15 7.37
C GLY A 234 16.19 -3.68 6.55
N ALA A 235 15.08 -3.33 7.20
CA ALA A 235 13.98 -2.64 6.50
C ALA A 235 14.39 -1.20 6.16
N ASP A 236 14.04 -0.75 4.95
CA ASP A 236 14.22 0.63 4.50
C ASP A 236 13.00 1.50 4.88
N ALA A 237 11.82 0.86 4.95
CA ALA A 237 10.58 1.53 5.28
C ALA A 237 9.63 0.63 6.07
N VAL A 238 8.65 1.26 6.72
CA VAL A 238 7.52 0.60 7.39
C VAL A 238 6.20 1.11 6.83
N LEU A 239 5.17 0.24 6.78
CA LEU A 239 3.80 0.64 6.53
C LEU A 239 3.00 0.54 7.82
N ILE A 240 2.49 1.67 8.32
CA ILE A 240 1.82 1.81 9.62
C ILE A 240 0.40 2.33 9.42
N GLY A 241 -0.59 1.58 9.88
CA GLY A 241 -2.00 1.98 9.83
C GLY A 241 -2.67 1.98 11.20
N GLU A 242 -2.91 0.81 11.78
CA GLU A 242 -3.75 0.65 12.97
C GLU A 242 -3.30 1.54 14.15
N THR A 243 -2.01 1.59 14.43
CA THR A 243 -1.43 2.37 15.54
C THR A 243 -1.78 3.85 15.40
N LEU A 244 -1.63 4.41 14.20
CA LEU A 244 -1.90 5.82 13.93
C LEU A 244 -3.39 6.13 13.85
N MET A 245 -4.19 5.22 13.28
CA MET A 245 -5.64 5.40 13.21
C MET A 245 -6.34 5.36 14.57
N ARG A 246 -5.75 4.68 15.56
CA ARG A 246 -6.26 4.66 16.94
C ARG A 246 -5.80 5.84 17.79
N SER A 247 -4.84 6.61 17.30
CA SER A 247 -4.30 7.75 18.03
C SER A 247 -5.17 8.99 17.84
N ASP A 248 -5.40 9.72 18.94
CA ASP A 248 -6.00 11.06 18.92
C ASP A 248 -4.95 12.13 18.58
N ASP A 249 -3.65 11.84 18.81
CA ASP A 249 -2.52 12.70 18.45
C ASP A 249 -1.58 11.96 17.48
N ILE A 250 -1.87 12.09 16.20
CA ILE A 250 -1.09 11.46 15.12
C ILE A 250 0.35 11.96 15.12
N ALA A 251 0.57 13.26 15.27
CA ALA A 251 1.90 13.86 15.21
C ALA A 251 2.78 13.40 16.39
N GLY A 252 2.24 13.45 17.60
CA GLY A 252 2.94 12.98 18.81
C GLY A 252 3.25 11.47 18.74
N THR A 253 2.29 10.67 18.26
CA THR A 253 2.51 9.22 18.09
C THR A 253 3.60 8.93 17.07
N LEU A 254 3.61 9.62 15.92
CA LEU A 254 4.67 9.48 14.92
C LEU A 254 6.04 9.91 15.46
N HIS A 255 6.08 11.00 16.22
CA HIS A 255 7.32 11.43 16.86
C HIS A 255 7.88 10.37 17.80
N GLN A 256 7.02 9.81 18.68
CA GLN A 256 7.42 8.74 19.59
C GLN A 256 7.88 7.47 18.85
N LEU A 257 7.17 7.07 17.78
CA LEU A 257 7.56 5.92 16.97
C LEU A 257 8.94 6.10 16.33
N ARG A 258 9.28 7.30 15.88
CA ARG A 258 10.50 7.62 15.09
C ARG A 258 11.69 8.04 15.96
N GLU A 259 11.57 8.08 17.27
CA GLU A 259 12.67 8.53 18.15
C GLU A 259 13.91 7.63 18.01
N GLY A 260 15.02 8.20 17.49
CA GLY A 260 16.28 7.47 17.32
C GLY A 260 16.29 6.41 16.20
N VAL A 261 15.35 6.47 15.27
CA VAL A 261 15.22 5.48 14.19
C VAL A 261 15.59 6.06 12.82
#